data_a8429036a1133fac10aa0d6040428929
#
_entry.id   a8429036a1133fac10aa0d6040428929
#
_cell.length_a   1.000
_cell.length_b   1.000
_cell.length_c   1.000
_cell.angle_alpha   90.00
_cell.angle_beta   90.00
_cell.angle_gamma   90.00
#
_symmetry.space_group_name_H-M   'P 1'
#
loop_
_entity.id
_entity.type
_entity.pdbx_description
1 polymer ?
#
loop_
_entity_poly.entity_id
_entity_poly.type
_entity_poly.pdbx_seq_one_letter_code
_entity_poly.pdbx_strand_id
1 'polypeptide(L)'
;SVERLCRQIRANGAAPVLFATWAYQKGGTKLTDKGWDYDERARALSEAYHKAAQENNALIADVGQRFYKWSDPQALYAADGIHPSELGSRIAAETIAAAIQAHKENEL
;
A
#
# COMPACT_ATOMS: atom_id res chain seq x y z
N SER A 1 3.54 17.32 -1.72
CA SER A 1 2.82 16.69 -0.62
C SER A 1 1.63 15.88 -1.15
N VAL A 2 1.16 14.94 -0.37
CA VAL A 2 -0.01 14.11 -0.70
C VAL A 2 -1.23 14.99 -0.94
N GLU A 3 -1.46 15.98 -0.09
CA GLU A 3 -2.58 16.91 -0.23
C GLU A 3 -2.55 17.64 -1.57
N ARG A 4 -1.39 18.13 -1.95
CA ARG A 4 -1.21 18.87 -3.21
C ARG A 4 -1.47 17.98 -4.41
N LEU A 5 -0.93 16.75 -4.39
CA LEU A 5 -1.13 15.78 -5.48
C LEU A 5 -2.61 15.40 -5.60
N CYS A 6 -3.30 15.17 -4.49
CA CYS A 6 -4.72 14.85 -4.51
C CYS A 6 -5.55 15.98 -5.09
N ARG A 7 -5.23 17.23 -4.76
CA ARG A 7 -5.91 18.39 -5.34
C ARG A 7 -5.69 18.50 -6.84
N GLN A 8 -4.46 18.25 -7.30
CA GLN A 8 -4.14 18.28 -8.73
C GLN A 8 -4.88 17.19 -9.50
N ILE A 9 -4.96 15.99 -8.94
CA ILE A 9 -5.69 14.87 -9.55
C ILE A 9 -7.17 15.21 -9.69
N ARG A 10 -7.80 15.73 -8.63
CA ARG A 10 -9.21 16.13 -8.68
C ARG A 10 -9.46 17.27 -9.65
N ALA A 11 -8.55 18.23 -9.72
CA ALA A 11 -8.66 19.36 -10.65
C ALA A 11 -8.69 18.90 -12.11
N ASN A 12 -8.13 17.73 -12.39
CA ASN A 12 -8.15 17.13 -13.72
C ASN A 12 -9.30 16.13 -13.90
N GLY A 13 -10.27 16.11 -12.99
CA GLY A 13 -11.46 15.29 -13.11
C GLY A 13 -11.30 13.83 -12.70
N ALA A 14 -10.21 13.49 -12.02
CA ALA A 14 -9.94 12.12 -11.59
C ALA A 14 -10.03 11.99 -10.07
N ALA A 15 -10.27 10.77 -9.58
CA ALA A 15 -10.27 10.45 -8.16
C ALA A 15 -8.88 9.95 -7.76
N PRO A 16 -8.27 10.51 -6.69
CA PRO A 16 -6.96 10.04 -6.25
C PRO A 16 -7.07 8.71 -5.51
N VAL A 17 -6.10 7.84 -5.76
CA VAL A 17 -5.95 6.56 -5.05
C VAL A 17 -4.58 6.54 -4.40
N LEU A 18 -4.54 6.33 -3.09
CA LEU A 18 -3.29 6.17 -2.38
C LEU A 18 -2.91 4.69 -2.36
N PHE A 19 -1.73 4.40 -2.84
CA PHE A 19 -1.14 3.07 -2.79
C PHE A 19 -0.39 2.93 -1.47
N ALA A 20 -0.99 2.22 -0.50
CA ALA A 20 -0.34 1.94 0.78
C ALA A 20 0.66 0.81 0.62
N THR A 21 1.93 1.15 0.73
CA THR A 21 3.02 0.22 0.44
C THR A 21 3.26 -0.78 1.58
N TRP A 22 4.01 -1.82 1.27
CA TRP A 22 4.46 -2.83 2.22
C TRP A 22 5.72 -2.40 2.96
N ALA A 23 5.95 -2.99 4.14
CA ALA A 23 7.22 -2.86 4.85
C ALA A 23 8.30 -3.71 4.16
N TYR A 24 9.57 -3.42 4.42
CA TYR A 24 10.66 -4.29 3.99
C TYR A 24 10.46 -5.69 4.55
N GLN A 25 11.00 -6.69 3.85
CA GLN A 25 10.81 -8.10 4.20
C GLN A 25 11.20 -8.41 5.65
N LYS A 26 10.34 -9.14 6.35
CA LYS A 26 10.58 -9.60 7.72
C LYS A 26 11.84 -10.46 7.77
N GLY A 27 12.75 -10.13 8.69
CA GLY A 27 14.02 -10.83 8.83
C GLY A 27 15.08 -10.44 7.81
N GLY A 28 14.75 -9.55 6.87
CA GLY A 28 15.70 -9.06 5.88
C GLY A 28 16.64 -7.99 6.44
N THR A 29 17.82 -7.87 5.83
CA THR A 29 18.84 -6.93 6.31
C THR A 29 18.41 -5.48 6.22
N LYS A 30 17.57 -5.13 5.25
CA LYS A 30 17.09 -3.75 5.10
C LYS A 30 16.29 -3.27 6.29
N LEU A 31 15.52 -4.17 6.88
CA LEU A 31 14.73 -3.87 8.08
C LEU A 31 15.59 -3.90 9.33
N THR A 32 16.40 -4.95 9.48
CA THR A 32 17.23 -5.15 10.69
C THR A 32 18.33 -4.12 10.82
N ASP A 33 18.96 -3.69 9.71
CA ASP A 33 20.00 -2.66 9.71
C ASP A 33 19.48 -1.31 10.20
N LYS A 34 18.17 -1.05 10.03
CA LYS A 34 17.55 0.17 10.53
C LYS A 34 17.04 0.02 11.97
N GLY A 35 17.12 -1.16 12.54
CA GLY A 35 16.59 -1.46 13.87
C GLY A 35 15.06 -1.43 13.92
N TRP A 36 14.38 -1.63 12.80
CA TRP A 36 12.92 -1.59 12.71
C TRP A 36 12.31 -2.96 12.99
N ASP A 37 11.20 -2.96 13.72
CA ASP A 37 10.36 -4.15 13.92
C ASP A 37 9.35 -4.25 12.77
N TYR A 38 9.21 -5.44 12.22
CA TYR A 38 8.34 -5.67 11.05
C TYR A 38 6.88 -5.36 11.36
N ASP A 39 6.34 -5.90 12.46
CA ASP A 39 4.93 -5.72 12.82
C ASP A 39 4.60 -4.25 13.09
N GLU A 40 5.46 -3.59 13.84
CA GLU A 40 5.34 -2.18 14.15
C GLU A 40 5.38 -1.32 12.89
N ARG A 41 6.32 -1.64 12.00
CA ARG A 41 6.51 -0.90 10.76
C ARG A 41 5.32 -1.07 9.81
N ALA A 42 4.82 -2.30 9.66
CA ALA A 42 3.67 -2.58 8.83
C ALA A 42 2.43 -1.83 9.33
N ARG A 43 2.21 -1.83 10.65
CA ARG A 43 1.10 -1.11 11.27
C ARG A 43 1.23 0.40 11.08
N ALA A 44 2.41 0.95 11.33
CA ALA A 44 2.65 2.38 11.20
C ALA A 44 2.42 2.87 9.76
N LEU A 45 2.87 2.11 8.76
CA LEU A 45 2.66 2.43 7.36
C LEU A 45 1.16 2.42 7.01
N SER A 46 0.45 1.37 7.42
CA SER A 46 -0.99 1.26 7.17
C SER A 46 -1.75 2.43 7.79
N GLU A 47 -1.49 2.73 9.04
CA GLU A 47 -2.14 3.85 9.75
C GLU A 47 -1.87 5.19 9.07
N ALA A 48 -0.62 5.45 8.67
CA ALA A 48 -0.24 6.69 8.02
C ALA A 48 -0.96 6.88 6.67
N TYR A 49 -1.03 5.82 5.86
CA TYR A 49 -1.69 5.89 4.57
C TYR A 49 -3.22 6.02 4.71
N HIS A 50 -3.84 5.31 5.65
CA HIS A 50 -5.28 5.45 5.91
C HIS A 50 -5.63 6.86 6.39
N LYS A 51 -4.82 7.42 7.27
CA LYS A 51 -5.00 8.79 7.74
C LYS A 51 -4.89 9.79 6.58
N ALA A 52 -3.87 9.66 5.75
CA ALA A 52 -3.66 10.53 4.60
C ALA A 52 -4.84 10.42 3.60
N ALA A 53 -5.33 9.21 3.35
CA ALA A 53 -6.46 8.99 2.47
C ALA A 53 -7.72 9.66 3.02
N GLN A 54 -8.00 9.49 4.31
CA GLN A 54 -9.15 10.09 4.97
C GLN A 54 -9.08 11.62 4.94
N GLU A 55 -7.93 12.19 5.28
CA GLU A 55 -7.74 13.64 5.31
C GLU A 55 -7.84 14.29 3.92
N ASN A 56 -7.53 13.54 2.88
CA ASN A 56 -7.53 14.03 1.50
C ASN A 56 -8.71 13.51 0.67
N ASN A 57 -9.65 12.84 1.32
CA ASN A 57 -10.82 12.25 0.65
C ASN A 57 -10.41 11.40 -0.56
N ALA A 58 -9.35 10.61 -0.39
CA ALA A 58 -8.80 9.74 -1.42
C ALA A 58 -9.21 8.29 -1.17
N LEU A 59 -9.24 7.52 -2.24
CA LEU A 59 -9.36 6.06 -2.15
C LEU A 59 -8.05 5.49 -1.62
N ILE A 60 -8.11 4.30 -1.06
CA ILE A 60 -6.91 3.60 -0.60
C ILE A 60 -6.86 2.20 -1.19
N ALA A 61 -5.70 1.83 -1.71
CA ALA A 61 -5.37 0.46 -2.07
C ALA A 61 -4.34 -0.04 -1.05
N ASP A 62 -4.79 -0.74 -0.02
CA ASP A 62 -3.91 -1.14 1.09
C ASP A 62 -3.20 -2.45 0.79
N VAL A 63 -2.22 -2.36 -0.08
CA VAL A 63 -1.38 -3.49 -0.48
C VAL A 63 -0.52 -3.96 0.69
N GLY A 64 0.00 -3.03 1.47
CA GLY A 64 0.84 -3.35 2.63
C GLY A 64 0.14 -4.24 3.64
N GLN A 65 -1.16 -3.99 3.89
CA GLN A 65 -1.95 -4.81 4.80
C GLN A 65 -2.18 -6.21 4.24
N ARG A 66 -2.42 -6.34 2.94
CA ARG A 66 -2.54 -7.66 2.31
C ARG A 66 -1.23 -8.44 2.38
N PHE A 67 -0.09 -7.78 2.19
CA PHE A 67 1.23 -8.39 2.35
C PHE A 67 1.42 -8.89 3.78
N TYR A 68 1.09 -8.05 4.74
CA TYR A 68 1.24 -8.36 6.16
C TYR A 68 0.41 -9.57 6.58
N LYS A 69 -0.81 -9.68 6.09
CA LYS A 69 -1.75 -10.75 6.43
C LYS A 69 -1.58 -12.02 5.59
N TRP A 70 -0.72 -12.00 4.59
CA TRP A 70 -0.49 -13.17 3.74
C TRP A 70 0.10 -14.32 4.55
N SER A 71 -0.31 -15.55 4.27
CA SER A 71 0.11 -16.73 5.05
C SER A 71 1.62 -16.96 5.00
N ASP A 72 2.26 -16.64 3.87
CA ASP A 72 3.70 -16.67 3.71
C ASP A 72 4.16 -15.34 3.10
N PRO A 73 4.33 -14.29 3.93
CA PRO A 73 4.67 -12.97 3.40
C PRO A 73 5.97 -12.95 2.61
N GLN A 74 6.91 -13.85 2.92
CA GLN A 74 8.21 -13.85 2.24
C GLN A 74 8.10 -14.23 0.77
N ALA A 75 7.06 -14.99 0.39
CA ALA A 75 6.80 -15.32 -1.00
C ALA A 75 6.41 -14.10 -1.86
N LEU A 76 6.07 -12.99 -1.21
CA LEU A 76 5.65 -11.75 -1.90
C LEU A 76 6.82 -10.83 -2.28
N TYR A 77 8.03 -11.15 -1.83
CA TYR A 77 9.20 -10.31 -2.05
C TYR A 77 10.19 -10.94 -3.03
N ALA A 78 10.87 -10.07 -3.79
CA ALA A 78 12.03 -10.45 -4.58
C ALA A 78 13.23 -10.69 -3.64
N ALA A 79 14.36 -11.14 -4.22
CA ALA A 79 15.54 -11.50 -3.45
C ALA A 79 16.12 -10.34 -2.61
N ASP A 80 15.90 -9.09 -3.02
CA ASP A 80 16.39 -7.92 -2.29
C ASP A 80 15.58 -7.58 -1.03
N GLY A 81 14.43 -8.23 -0.83
CA GLY A 81 13.57 -7.97 0.32
C GLY A 81 12.85 -6.62 0.28
N ILE A 82 12.91 -5.92 -0.84
CA ILE A 82 12.33 -4.59 -1.04
C ILE A 82 11.26 -4.62 -2.13
N HIS A 83 11.64 -5.07 -3.32
CA HIS A 83 10.74 -5.14 -4.46
C HIS A 83 9.83 -6.36 -4.37
N PRO A 84 8.65 -6.32 -4.98
CA PRO A 84 7.75 -7.48 -4.94
C PRO A 84 8.23 -8.57 -5.88
N SER A 85 7.91 -9.81 -5.51
CA SER A 85 8.01 -10.94 -6.42
C SER A 85 6.90 -10.86 -7.48
N GLU A 86 6.87 -11.81 -8.41
CA GLU A 86 5.77 -11.91 -9.37
C GLU A 86 4.42 -12.06 -8.65
N LEU A 87 4.34 -12.90 -7.63
CA LEU A 87 3.14 -13.05 -6.82
C LEU A 87 2.79 -11.76 -6.09
N GLY A 88 3.78 -11.08 -5.47
CA GLY A 88 3.57 -9.81 -4.79
C GLY A 88 3.03 -8.75 -5.75
N SER A 89 3.55 -8.69 -6.96
CA SER A 89 3.08 -7.75 -7.99
C SER A 89 1.62 -8.03 -8.38
N ARG A 90 1.25 -9.30 -8.47
CA ARG A 90 -0.13 -9.71 -8.76
C ARG A 90 -1.08 -9.27 -7.64
N ILE A 91 -0.70 -9.51 -6.40
CA ILE A 91 -1.48 -9.11 -5.23
C ILE A 91 -1.66 -7.59 -5.19
N ALA A 92 -0.60 -6.84 -5.49
CA ALA A 92 -0.66 -5.39 -5.56
C ALA A 92 -1.65 -4.93 -6.64
N ALA A 93 -1.57 -5.50 -7.84
CA ALA A 93 -2.46 -5.15 -8.94
C ALA A 93 -3.93 -5.47 -8.62
N GLU A 94 -4.19 -6.64 -8.03
CA GLU A 94 -5.55 -7.02 -7.62
C GLU A 94 -6.12 -6.06 -6.57
N THR A 95 -5.31 -5.63 -5.63
CA THR A 95 -5.74 -4.72 -4.57
C THR A 95 -6.10 -3.35 -5.14
N ILE A 96 -5.31 -2.85 -6.08
CA ILE A 96 -5.58 -1.58 -6.76
C ILE A 96 -6.88 -1.70 -7.59
N ALA A 97 -7.00 -2.78 -8.35
CA ALA A 97 -8.20 -3.00 -9.17
C ALA A 97 -9.47 -3.09 -8.32
N ALA A 98 -9.39 -3.76 -7.16
CA ALA A 98 -10.53 -3.87 -6.24
C ALA A 98 -10.94 -2.52 -5.67
N ALA A 99 -9.98 -1.65 -5.34
CA ALA A 99 -10.27 -0.31 -4.84
C ALA A 99 -10.98 0.55 -5.91
N ILE A 100 -10.52 0.46 -7.15
CA ILE A 100 -11.13 1.18 -8.26
C ILE A 100 -12.55 0.66 -8.54
N GLN A 101 -12.73 -0.66 -8.54
CA GLN A 101 -14.03 -1.27 -8.77
C GLN A 101 -15.04 -0.91 -7.68
N ALA A 102 -14.63 -0.92 -6.43
CA ALA A 102 -15.48 -0.53 -5.31
C ALA A 102 -15.95 0.93 -5.44
N HIS A 103 -15.06 1.81 -5.88
CA HIS A 103 -15.40 3.21 -6.12
C HIS A 103 -16.44 3.36 -7.24
N LYS A 104 -16.27 2.63 -8.34
CA LYS A 104 -17.22 2.65 -9.45
C LYS A 104 -18.61 2.16 -9.03
N GLU A 105 -18.67 1.10 -8.22
CA GLU A 105 -19.93 0.56 -7.71
C GLU A 105 -20.65 1.57 -6.81
N ASN A 106 -19.91 2.32 -6.01
CA ASN A 106 -20.48 3.33 -5.13
C ASN A 106 -21.01 4.56 -5.87
N GLU A 107 -20.59 4.79 -7.09
CA GLU A 107 -21.09 5.87 -7.93
C GLU A 107 -22.42 5.54 -8.61
N LEU A 108 -22.82 4.29 -8.63
CA LEU A 108 -24.08 3.84 -9.21
C LEU A 108 -25.22 4.02 -8.21
#